data_e73a7c0923c006d22f4de3a75d4926b3
#
_entry.id   e73a7c0923c006d22f4de3a75d4926b3
#
_cell.length_a   1.000
_cell.length_b   1.000
_cell.length_c   1.000
_cell.angle_alpha   90.00
_cell.angle_beta   90.00
_cell.angle_gamma   90.00
#
_symmetry.space_group_name_H-M   'P 1'
#
loop_
_entity.id
_entity.type
_entity.pdbx_description
1 polymer ?
#
loop_
_entity_poly.entity_id
_entity_poly.type
_entity_poly.pdbx_seq_one_letter_code
_entity_poly.pdbx_strand_id
1 'polypeptide(L)'
;EEDEVEVDKIDLSVPDGVSVEDPVRMYLKEIGKVPLLSADEEIELAQKMEDGAVAAEKISILKGRMDNATDEEKADLKDEIKKLQKEVDFGADAKKRLAEANLRLVVSIAKRYVGRGMLFLDLIQEGNLGLIKAVEKFDYKKGYKFSTYATWWIRQAITRAIADQARTIRIPVHMVETINKLIRVSRQLLQELGREPSPEEIAAEMNMPVERVREILKISQEPVSLETPIGEEEDSHLGDFIKDDNVPVPADAAAFT
;
A
#
# COMPACT_ATOMS: atom_id res chain seq x y z
N GLU A 1 -13.15 -3.74 18.14
CA GLU A 1 -11.96 -3.71 19.02
C GLU A 1 -10.77 -3.74 18.07
N GLU A 2 -10.13 -2.57 17.87
CA GLU A 2 -8.88 -2.49 17.14
C GLU A 2 -7.80 -2.97 18.11
N ASP A 3 -7.21 -4.14 17.80
CA ASP A 3 -6.07 -4.67 18.53
C ASP A 3 -4.95 -3.62 18.49
N GLU A 4 -4.66 -3.00 19.64
CA GLU A 4 -3.50 -2.09 19.79
C GLU A 4 -2.25 -2.91 19.49
N VAL A 5 -1.59 -2.60 18.36
CA VAL A 5 -0.36 -3.29 17.97
C VAL A 5 0.77 -2.78 18.88
N GLU A 6 1.19 -3.65 19.80
CA GLU A 6 2.37 -3.39 20.64
C GLU A 6 3.63 -3.50 19.75
N VAL A 7 4.21 -2.38 19.39
CA VAL A 7 5.35 -2.28 18.45
C VAL A 7 6.61 -3.01 18.97
N ASP A 8 6.75 -3.13 20.27
CA ASP A 8 7.86 -3.81 20.97
C ASP A 8 7.77 -5.34 20.89
N LYS A 9 6.58 -5.91 20.65
CA LYS A 9 6.35 -7.34 20.52
C LYS A 9 6.24 -7.85 19.09
N ILE A 10 6.54 -7.01 18.10
CA ILE A 10 6.46 -7.39 16.69
C ILE A 10 7.53 -8.43 16.35
N ASP A 11 7.08 -9.58 15.88
CA ASP A 11 7.94 -10.60 15.31
C ASP A 11 8.42 -10.21 13.90
N LEU A 12 9.74 -10.09 13.73
CA LEU A 12 10.39 -9.77 12.46
C LEU A 12 10.86 -11.03 11.71
N SER A 13 10.34 -12.20 12.01
CA SER A 13 10.59 -13.41 11.22
C SER A 13 9.95 -13.33 9.84
N VAL A 14 10.49 -14.09 8.88
CA VAL A 14 9.88 -14.21 7.55
C VAL A 14 8.57 -14.99 7.69
N PRO A 15 7.43 -14.49 7.14
CA PRO A 15 6.17 -15.20 7.21
C PRO A 15 6.18 -16.48 6.40
N ASP A 16 5.35 -17.45 6.79
CA ASP A 16 5.18 -18.70 6.07
C ASP A 16 4.70 -18.45 4.63
N GLY A 17 5.24 -19.22 3.69
CA GLY A 17 4.90 -19.10 2.27
C GLY A 17 5.62 -17.97 1.52
N VAL A 18 6.46 -17.20 2.19
CA VAL A 18 7.35 -16.23 1.54
C VAL A 18 8.69 -16.89 1.26
N SER A 19 9.17 -16.76 0.02
CA SER A 19 10.53 -17.18 -0.35
C SER A 19 11.53 -16.45 0.53
N VAL A 20 12.43 -17.21 1.18
CA VAL A 20 13.46 -16.66 2.04
C VAL A 20 14.62 -16.19 1.18
N GLU A 21 14.40 -15.11 0.45
CA GLU A 21 15.44 -14.44 -0.32
C GLU A 21 16.31 -13.56 0.59
N ASP A 22 17.58 -13.44 0.26
CA ASP A 22 18.53 -12.61 1.00
C ASP A 22 18.07 -11.15 1.20
N PRO A 23 17.43 -10.48 0.21
CA PRO A 23 16.92 -9.12 0.38
C PRO A 23 15.87 -8.97 1.50
N VAL A 24 14.97 -9.94 1.65
CA VAL A 24 13.94 -9.92 2.71
C VAL A 24 14.61 -10.01 4.08
N ARG A 25 15.53 -10.95 4.26
CA ARG A 25 16.26 -11.12 5.51
C ARG A 25 17.09 -9.89 5.86
N MET A 26 17.80 -9.34 4.88
CA MET A 26 18.61 -8.14 5.08
C MET A 26 17.76 -6.97 5.55
N TYR A 27 16.63 -6.73 4.90
CA TYR A 27 15.71 -5.66 5.28
C TYR A 27 15.20 -5.83 6.72
N LEU A 28 14.70 -7.01 7.07
CA LEU A 28 14.19 -7.29 8.43
C LEU A 28 15.27 -7.13 9.50
N LYS A 29 16.51 -7.54 9.18
CA LYS A 29 17.67 -7.38 10.08
C LYS A 29 18.01 -5.90 10.28
N GLU A 30 18.00 -5.10 9.22
CA GLU A 30 18.33 -3.67 9.29
C GLU A 30 17.31 -2.89 10.10
N ILE A 31 16.02 -3.08 9.85
CA ILE A 31 14.97 -2.38 10.61
C ILE A 31 14.95 -2.82 12.08
N GLY A 32 15.37 -4.06 12.37
CA GLY A 32 15.49 -4.59 13.71
C GLY A 32 16.53 -3.88 14.59
N LYS A 33 17.52 -3.22 13.97
CA LYS A 33 18.57 -2.46 14.68
C LYS A 33 18.12 -1.10 15.17
N VAL A 34 17.03 -0.55 14.60
CA VAL A 34 16.53 0.77 14.96
C VAL A 34 15.86 0.69 16.34
N PRO A 35 16.24 1.55 17.30
CA PRO A 35 15.64 1.55 18.63
C PRO A 35 14.19 2.02 18.58
N LEU A 36 13.37 1.43 19.45
CA LEU A 36 11.98 1.83 19.65
C LEU A 36 11.89 3.21 20.31
N LEU A 37 10.80 3.91 20.07
CA LEU A 37 10.48 5.19 20.68
C LEU A 37 9.50 5.03 21.82
N SER A 38 9.70 5.77 22.90
CA SER A 38 8.68 5.99 23.94
C SER A 38 7.62 6.98 23.46
N ALA A 39 6.47 7.00 24.14
CA ALA A 39 5.41 7.97 23.84
C ALA A 39 5.87 9.42 23.95
N ASP A 40 6.72 9.73 24.92
CA ASP A 40 7.28 11.07 25.12
C ASP A 40 8.23 11.45 23.98
N GLU A 41 9.07 10.50 23.51
CA GLU A 41 9.94 10.71 22.34
C GLU A 41 9.16 10.93 21.05
N GLU A 42 8.03 10.22 20.86
CA GLU A 42 7.14 10.45 19.71
C GLU A 42 6.58 11.88 19.70
N ILE A 43 6.15 12.37 20.85
CA ILE A 43 5.65 13.74 21.01
C ILE A 43 6.77 14.77 20.76
N GLU A 44 7.96 14.54 21.30
CA GLU A 44 9.11 15.43 21.08
C GLU A 44 9.49 15.52 19.60
N LEU A 45 9.51 14.39 18.90
CA LEU A 45 9.77 14.36 17.47
C LEU A 45 8.68 15.06 16.67
N ALA A 46 7.42 14.86 17.03
CA ALA A 46 6.30 15.55 16.39
C ALA A 46 6.34 17.06 16.58
N GLN A 47 6.75 17.54 17.76
CA GLN A 47 6.96 18.97 18.03
C GLN A 47 8.07 19.55 17.14
N LYS A 48 9.22 18.86 17.06
CA LYS A 48 10.32 19.29 16.18
C LYS A 48 9.91 19.35 14.71
N MET A 49 9.05 18.45 14.28
CA MET A 49 8.50 18.47 12.91
C MET A 49 7.58 19.68 12.68
N GLU A 50 6.73 20.02 13.66
CA GLU A 50 5.86 21.20 13.61
C GLU A 50 6.69 22.48 13.58
N ASP A 51 7.70 22.61 14.46
CA ASP A 51 8.61 23.76 14.50
C ASP A 51 9.37 23.93 13.18
N GLY A 52 9.87 22.83 12.62
CA GLY A 52 10.53 22.82 11.31
C GLY A 52 9.61 23.27 10.18
N ALA A 53 8.33 22.88 10.18
CA ALA A 53 7.35 23.32 9.19
C ALA A 53 7.07 24.83 9.32
N VAL A 54 6.91 25.34 10.53
CA VAL A 54 6.74 26.77 10.81
C VAL A 54 7.99 27.57 10.39
N ALA A 55 9.17 27.04 10.65
CA ALA A 55 10.43 27.66 10.23
C ALA A 55 10.54 27.71 8.69
N ALA A 56 10.15 26.67 8.00
CA ALA A 56 10.15 26.64 6.53
C ALA A 56 9.21 27.69 5.93
N GLU A 57 8.02 27.87 6.50
CA GLU A 57 7.09 28.92 6.09
C GLU A 57 7.67 30.33 6.30
N LYS A 58 8.27 30.57 7.47
CA LYS A 58 8.97 31.84 7.76
C LYS A 58 10.10 32.12 6.76
N ILE A 59 10.91 31.12 6.44
CA ILE A 59 11.98 31.24 5.42
C ILE A 59 11.40 31.66 4.07
N SER A 60 10.27 31.08 3.66
CA SER A 60 9.61 31.45 2.41
C SER A 60 9.21 32.93 2.39
N ILE A 61 8.65 33.43 3.50
CA ILE A 61 8.27 34.84 3.66
C ILE A 61 9.50 35.75 3.63
N LEU A 62 10.58 35.38 4.35
CA LEU A 62 11.81 36.18 4.40
C LEU A 62 12.51 36.23 3.04
N LYS A 63 12.52 35.14 2.29
CA LYS A 63 13.05 35.12 0.92
C LYS A 63 12.29 36.07 0.00
N GLY A 64 10.96 36.13 0.10
CA GLY A 64 10.17 37.10 -0.67
C GLY A 64 10.46 38.57 -0.32
N ARG A 65 10.91 38.85 0.93
CA ARG A 65 11.32 40.22 1.35
C ARG A 65 12.71 40.58 0.83
N MET A 66 13.60 39.60 0.63
CA MET A 66 14.97 39.85 0.15
C MET A 66 15.03 40.54 -1.21
N ASP A 67 14.03 40.35 -2.07
CA ASP A 67 14.01 40.94 -3.42
C ASP A 67 13.91 42.48 -3.37
N ASN A 68 13.34 43.05 -2.32
CA ASN A 68 13.11 44.50 -2.15
C ASN A 68 13.94 45.12 -1.03
N ALA A 69 14.86 44.37 -0.39
CA ALA A 69 15.64 44.81 0.75
C ALA A 69 16.95 45.51 0.35
N THR A 70 17.45 46.41 1.21
CA THR A 70 18.76 47.02 1.09
C THR A 70 19.89 46.02 1.40
N ASP A 71 21.13 46.32 1.05
CA ASP A 71 22.25 45.37 1.23
C ASP A 71 22.54 45.06 2.73
N GLU A 72 22.33 46.01 3.64
CA GLU A 72 22.42 45.76 5.07
C GLU A 72 21.29 44.86 5.57
N GLU A 73 20.06 45.13 5.19
CA GLU A 73 18.89 44.30 5.52
C GLU A 73 19.01 42.86 4.96
N LYS A 74 19.62 42.72 3.78
CA LYS A 74 19.89 41.38 3.19
C LYS A 74 20.87 40.55 4.03
N ALA A 75 21.84 41.21 4.70
CA ALA A 75 22.76 40.49 5.56
C ALA A 75 22.05 39.94 6.81
N ASP A 76 21.23 40.76 7.47
CA ASP A 76 20.44 40.35 8.63
C ASP A 76 19.42 39.27 8.28
N LEU A 77 18.71 39.38 7.17
CA LEU A 77 17.77 38.38 6.68
C LEU A 77 18.46 37.05 6.38
N LYS A 78 19.68 37.06 5.82
CA LYS A 78 20.47 35.85 5.58
C LYS A 78 20.81 35.13 6.89
N ASP A 79 21.21 35.86 7.92
CA ASP A 79 21.56 35.29 9.22
C ASP A 79 20.31 34.69 9.91
N GLU A 80 19.17 35.35 9.80
CA GLU A 80 17.90 34.83 10.29
C GLU A 80 17.46 33.55 9.54
N ILE A 81 17.52 33.55 8.23
CA ILE A 81 17.25 32.38 7.37
C ILE A 81 18.18 31.22 7.76
N LYS A 82 19.46 31.48 8.03
CA LYS A 82 20.41 30.44 8.42
C LYS A 82 20.09 29.82 9.79
N LYS A 83 19.54 30.58 10.72
CA LYS A 83 19.07 30.07 12.02
C LYS A 83 17.84 29.20 11.83
N LEU A 84 16.84 29.68 11.07
CA LEU A 84 15.61 28.95 10.78
C LEU A 84 15.88 27.67 9.97
N GLN A 85 16.90 27.68 9.09
CA GLN A 85 17.26 26.47 8.33
C GLN A 85 17.68 25.31 9.23
N LYS A 86 18.34 25.58 10.37
CA LYS A 86 18.67 24.53 11.34
C LYS A 86 17.42 23.91 11.95
N GLU A 87 16.38 24.70 12.23
CA GLU A 87 15.12 24.18 12.74
C GLU A 87 14.41 23.30 11.69
N VAL A 88 14.48 23.69 10.41
CA VAL A 88 13.98 22.87 9.30
C VAL A 88 14.73 21.54 9.23
N ASP A 89 16.06 21.57 9.35
CA ASP A 89 16.90 20.38 9.30
C ASP A 89 16.59 19.44 10.48
N PHE A 90 16.43 19.98 11.70
CA PHE A 90 16.01 19.21 12.87
C PHE A 90 14.61 18.60 12.69
N GLY A 91 13.69 19.33 12.07
CA GLY A 91 12.36 18.81 11.73
C GLY A 91 12.41 17.66 10.73
N ALA A 92 13.28 17.75 9.71
CA ALA A 92 13.50 16.69 8.73
C ALA A 92 14.13 15.44 9.36
N ASP A 93 15.12 15.61 10.25
CA ASP A 93 15.73 14.49 10.98
C ASP A 93 14.72 13.84 11.93
N ALA A 94 13.87 14.62 12.60
CA ALA A 94 12.81 14.10 13.44
C ALA A 94 11.78 13.27 12.64
N LYS A 95 11.39 13.75 11.47
CA LYS A 95 10.51 13.02 10.53
C LYS A 95 11.11 11.68 10.16
N LYS A 96 12.38 11.67 9.78
CA LYS A 96 13.13 10.46 9.41
C LYS A 96 13.17 9.46 10.56
N ARG A 97 13.52 9.92 11.76
CA ARG A 97 13.62 9.06 12.96
C ARG A 97 12.27 8.47 13.35
N LEU A 98 11.19 9.24 13.30
CA LEU A 98 9.84 8.74 13.58
C LEU A 98 9.42 7.66 12.58
N ALA A 99 9.71 7.85 11.29
CA ALA A 99 9.43 6.85 10.26
C ALA A 99 10.27 5.58 10.46
N GLU A 100 11.59 5.70 10.65
CA GLU A 100 12.50 4.57 10.82
C GLU A 100 12.13 3.70 12.03
N ALA A 101 11.76 4.31 13.15
CA ALA A 101 11.35 3.58 14.36
C ALA A 101 10.04 2.79 14.19
N ASN A 102 9.23 3.12 13.18
CA ASN A 102 7.93 2.49 12.92
C ASN A 102 7.91 1.57 11.68
N LEU A 103 9.06 1.28 11.08
CA LEU A 103 9.14 0.32 9.97
C LEU A 103 8.71 -1.09 10.39
N ARG A 104 8.93 -1.47 11.65
CA ARG A 104 8.43 -2.73 12.21
C ARG A 104 6.90 -2.83 12.18
N LEU A 105 6.22 -1.74 12.45
CA LEU A 105 4.75 -1.68 12.39
C LEU A 105 4.25 -1.98 10.97
N VAL A 106 4.92 -1.45 9.95
CA VAL A 106 4.59 -1.74 8.55
C VAL A 106 4.72 -3.23 8.26
N VAL A 107 5.80 -3.86 8.70
CA VAL A 107 6.03 -5.30 8.51
C VAL A 107 4.93 -6.12 9.17
N SER A 108 4.55 -5.81 10.41
CA SER A 108 3.50 -6.54 11.13
C SER A 108 2.15 -6.49 10.43
N ILE A 109 1.82 -5.36 9.82
CA ILE A 109 0.59 -5.19 9.05
C ILE A 109 0.70 -5.90 7.70
N ALA A 110 1.82 -5.74 6.98
CA ALA A 110 2.05 -6.37 5.67
C ALA A 110 1.98 -7.90 5.72
N LYS A 111 2.44 -8.53 6.81
CA LYS A 111 2.34 -9.98 7.02
C LYS A 111 0.92 -10.53 6.88
N ARG A 112 -0.09 -9.76 7.25
CA ARG A 112 -1.51 -10.16 7.16
C ARG A 112 -2.04 -10.19 5.73
N TYR A 113 -1.31 -9.62 4.79
CA TYR A 113 -1.69 -9.48 3.38
C TYR A 113 -0.86 -10.36 2.43
N VAL A 114 0.02 -11.18 2.96
CA VAL A 114 0.79 -12.17 2.18
C VAL A 114 -0.15 -13.16 1.50
N GLY A 115 0.18 -13.56 0.27
CA GLY A 115 -0.62 -14.51 -0.51
C GLY A 115 -1.82 -13.91 -1.25
N ARG A 116 -1.91 -12.58 -1.34
CA ARG A 116 -3.00 -11.87 -2.03
C ARG A 116 -2.60 -11.30 -3.39
N GLY A 117 -1.58 -11.85 -4.04
CA GLY A 117 -1.17 -11.46 -5.39
C GLY A 117 -0.07 -10.41 -5.48
N MET A 118 0.52 -9.99 -4.35
CA MET A 118 1.69 -9.10 -4.29
C MET A 118 2.81 -9.76 -3.49
N LEU A 119 4.06 -9.48 -3.88
CA LEU A 119 5.24 -9.91 -3.14
C LEU A 119 5.32 -9.21 -1.78
N PHE A 120 5.88 -9.90 -0.78
CA PHE A 120 5.99 -9.37 0.58
C PHE A 120 6.76 -8.04 0.66
N LEU A 121 7.90 -7.92 -0.04
CA LEU A 121 8.64 -6.65 -0.10
C LEU A 121 7.85 -5.52 -0.78
N ASP A 122 7.04 -5.82 -1.78
CA ASP A 122 6.19 -4.82 -2.43
C ASP A 122 5.07 -4.34 -1.49
N LEU A 123 4.48 -5.25 -0.71
CA LEU A 123 3.52 -4.90 0.35
C LEU A 123 4.15 -3.99 1.39
N ILE A 124 5.39 -4.27 1.82
CA ILE A 124 6.14 -3.44 2.74
C ILE A 124 6.39 -2.05 2.15
N GLN A 125 6.81 -1.95 0.90
CA GLN A 125 7.08 -0.68 0.26
C GLN A 125 5.83 0.19 0.14
N GLU A 126 4.72 -0.38 -0.26
CA GLU A 126 3.43 0.34 -0.29
C GLU A 126 2.98 0.76 1.12
N GLY A 127 3.17 -0.12 2.11
CA GLY A 127 2.94 0.21 3.52
C GLY A 127 3.83 1.34 4.03
N ASN A 128 5.10 1.39 3.62
CA ASN A 128 6.04 2.47 3.95
C ASN A 128 5.57 3.81 3.38
N LEU A 129 5.00 3.85 2.18
CA LEU A 129 4.40 5.06 1.64
C LEU A 129 3.21 5.54 2.49
N GLY A 130 2.41 4.61 2.99
CA GLY A 130 1.35 4.91 3.97
C GLY A 130 1.91 5.45 5.28
N LEU A 131 2.99 4.87 5.80
CA LEU A 131 3.69 5.35 7.00
C LEU A 131 4.21 6.77 6.83
N ILE A 132 4.83 7.10 5.72
CA ILE A 132 5.32 8.47 5.43
C ILE A 132 4.17 9.47 5.46
N LYS A 133 3.03 9.15 4.87
CA LYS A 133 1.82 10.00 4.94
C LYS A 133 1.30 10.15 6.36
N ALA A 134 1.33 9.09 7.16
CA ALA A 134 0.95 9.14 8.56
C ALA A 134 1.87 10.08 9.36
N VAL A 135 3.18 10.00 9.16
CA VAL A 135 4.17 10.89 9.80
C VAL A 135 3.90 12.35 9.44
N GLU A 136 3.62 12.65 8.17
CA GLU A 136 3.34 14.02 7.70
C GLU A 136 2.06 14.62 8.29
N LYS A 137 1.06 13.78 8.57
CA LYS A 137 -0.27 14.22 9.02
C LYS A 137 -0.53 13.99 10.50
N PHE A 138 0.45 13.45 11.22
CA PHE A 138 0.30 13.16 12.64
C PHE A 138 0.18 14.45 13.46
N ASP A 139 -0.87 14.49 14.28
CA ASP A 139 -1.13 15.57 15.22
C ASP A 139 -1.10 15.04 16.65
N TYR A 140 0.03 15.25 17.33
CA TYR A 140 0.22 14.79 18.71
C TYR A 140 -0.74 15.44 19.72
N LYS A 141 -1.29 16.61 19.38
CA LYS A 141 -2.23 17.35 20.24
C LYS A 141 -3.57 16.62 20.43
N LYS A 142 -3.86 15.66 19.55
CA LYS A 142 -5.09 14.85 19.64
C LYS A 142 -5.02 13.71 20.66
N GLY A 143 -3.87 13.43 21.23
CA GLY A 143 -3.70 12.56 22.38
C GLY A 143 -3.67 11.04 22.11
N TYR A 144 -3.77 10.58 20.85
CA TYR A 144 -3.61 9.17 20.51
C TYR A 144 -2.17 8.82 20.17
N LYS A 145 -1.80 7.55 20.34
CA LYS A 145 -0.48 7.05 19.98
C LYS A 145 -0.27 7.11 18.45
N PHE A 146 0.96 7.36 18.04
CA PHE A 146 1.32 7.37 16.62
C PHE A 146 1.00 6.03 15.93
N SER A 147 1.28 4.90 16.59
CA SER A 147 1.01 3.56 16.03
C SER A 147 -0.47 3.34 15.68
N THR A 148 -1.40 3.82 16.50
CA THR A 148 -2.84 3.74 16.24
C THR A 148 -3.23 4.51 14.99
N TYR A 149 -2.72 5.72 14.85
CA TYR A 149 -2.96 6.56 13.68
C TYR A 149 -2.30 6.01 12.42
N ALA A 150 -1.04 5.60 12.51
CA ALA A 150 -0.27 5.08 11.39
C ALA A 150 -0.84 3.76 10.85
N THR A 151 -1.38 2.90 11.70
CA THR A 151 -1.98 1.62 11.29
C THR A 151 -3.07 1.83 10.24
N TRP A 152 -3.90 2.84 10.37
CA TRP A 152 -4.93 3.16 9.40
C TRP A 152 -4.33 3.53 8.02
N TRP A 153 -3.32 4.40 8.01
CA TRP A 153 -2.66 4.83 6.78
C TRP A 153 -1.89 3.70 6.09
N ILE A 154 -1.21 2.87 6.87
CA ILE A 154 -0.46 1.71 6.35
C ILE A 154 -1.42 0.69 5.73
N ARG A 155 -2.50 0.35 6.44
CA ARG A 155 -3.54 -0.56 5.95
C ARG A 155 -4.19 -0.04 4.68
N GLN A 156 -4.55 1.24 4.64
CA GLN A 156 -5.14 1.89 3.48
C GLN A 156 -4.21 1.84 2.27
N ALA A 157 -2.93 2.11 2.45
CA ALA A 157 -1.95 2.05 1.37
C ALA A 157 -1.78 0.63 0.82
N ILE A 158 -1.65 -0.37 1.69
CA ILE A 158 -1.49 -1.78 1.31
C ILE A 158 -2.74 -2.30 0.59
N THR A 159 -3.93 -2.08 1.13
CA THR A 159 -5.18 -2.57 0.53
C THR A 159 -5.44 -1.93 -0.81
N ARG A 160 -5.14 -0.65 -0.97
CA ARG A 160 -5.26 0.05 -2.26
C ARG A 160 -4.26 -0.48 -3.27
N ALA A 161 -3.02 -0.73 -2.87
CA ALA A 161 -2.00 -1.30 -3.75
C ALA A 161 -2.38 -2.71 -4.23
N ILE A 162 -2.92 -3.55 -3.35
CA ILE A 162 -3.44 -4.87 -3.73
C ILE A 162 -4.56 -4.74 -4.75
N ALA A 163 -5.51 -3.83 -4.53
CA ALA A 163 -6.60 -3.60 -5.48
C ALA A 163 -6.09 -3.16 -6.86
N ASP A 164 -5.05 -2.33 -6.91
CA ASP A 164 -4.49 -1.80 -8.17
C ASP A 164 -3.53 -2.75 -8.89
N GLN A 165 -2.79 -3.60 -8.18
CA GLN A 165 -1.62 -4.29 -8.73
C GLN A 165 -1.66 -5.82 -8.62
N ALA A 166 -2.54 -6.39 -7.80
CA ALA A 166 -2.51 -7.83 -7.53
C ALA A 166 -3.00 -8.70 -8.70
N ARG A 167 -3.76 -8.16 -9.63
CA ARG A 167 -4.31 -8.90 -10.78
C ARG A 167 -3.45 -8.74 -12.02
N THR A 168 -3.26 -9.84 -12.76
CA THR A 168 -2.59 -9.84 -14.07
C THR A 168 -3.26 -8.86 -15.04
N ILE A 169 -4.59 -8.87 -15.07
CA ILE A 169 -5.39 -7.88 -15.81
C ILE A 169 -5.97 -6.92 -14.79
N ARG A 170 -5.50 -5.67 -14.83
CA ARG A 170 -5.89 -4.64 -13.87
C ARG A 170 -7.39 -4.32 -13.95
N ILE A 171 -8.01 -4.24 -12.80
CA ILE A 171 -9.42 -3.81 -12.62
C ILE A 171 -9.42 -2.50 -11.82
N PRO A 172 -10.28 -1.52 -12.16
CA PRO A 172 -10.41 -0.29 -11.37
C PRO A 172 -10.75 -0.57 -9.90
N VAL A 173 -10.20 0.23 -8.98
CA VAL A 173 -10.34 0.01 -7.52
C VAL A 173 -11.81 -0.08 -7.09
N HIS A 174 -12.68 0.80 -7.59
CA HIS A 174 -14.11 0.76 -7.25
C HIS A 174 -14.80 -0.54 -7.66
N MET A 175 -14.34 -1.16 -8.75
CA MET A 175 -14.86 -2.46 -9.18
C MET A 175 -14.33 -3.59 -8.28
N VAL A 176 -13.06 -3.52 -7.85
CA VAL A 176 -12.50 -4.46 -6.87
C VAL A 176 -13.27 -4.39 -5.55
N GLU A 177 -13.62 -3.19 -5.08
CA GLU A 177 -14.45 -2.99 -3.89
C GLU A 177 -15.83 -3.64 -4.05
N THR A 178 -16.44 -3.49 -5.21
CA THR A 178 -17.74 -4.11 -5.53
C THR A 178 -17.62 -5.63 -5.55
N ILE A 179 -16.58 -6.19 -6.16
CA ILE A 179 -16.30 -7.65 -6.17
C ILE A 179 -16.13 -8.15 -4.73
N ASN A 180 -15.34 -7.47 -3.90
CA ASN A 180 -15.12 -7.86 -2.52
C ASN A 180 -16.41 -7.83 -1.68
N LYS A 181 -17.27 -6.83 -1.92
CA LYS A 181 -18.60 -6.76 -1.31
C LYS A 181 -19.46 -7.96 -1.74
N LEU A 182 -19.47 -8.27 -3.04
CA LEU A 182 -20.21 -9.42 -3.58
C LEU A 182 -19.73 -10.73 -2.96
N ILE A 183 -18.42 -10.95 -2.86
CA ILE A 183 -17.85 -12.16 -2.24
C ILE A 183 -18.25 -12.25 -0.76
N ARG A 184 -18.27 -11.14 -0.03
CA ARG A 184 -18.70 -11.11 1.37
C ARG A 184 -20.16 -11.49 1.53
N VAL A 185 -21.03 -10.91 0.73
CA VAL A 185 -22.47 -11.23 0.69
C VAL A 185 -22.69 -12.68 0.30
N SER A 186 -21.98 -13.19 -0.70
CA SER A 186 -22.05 -14.60 -1.12
C SER A 186 -21.67 -15.56 0.02
N ARG A 187 -20.63 -15.26 0.78
CA ARG A 187 -20.23 -16.04 1.96
C ARG A 187 -21.27 -16.01 3.08
N GLN A 188 -21.86 -14.85 3.33
CA GLN A 188 -22.93 -14.71 4.32
C GLN A 188 -24.14 -15.56 3.92
N LEU A 189 -24.59 -15.46 2.69
CA LEU A 189 -25.70 -16.26 2.18
C LEU A 189 -25.39 -17.77 2.17
N LEU A 190 -24.15 -18.16 1.89
CA LEU A 190 -23.70 -19.54 2.00
C LEU A 190 -23.87 -20.09 3.43
N GLN A 191 -23.55 -19.29 4.44
CA GLN A 191 -23.74 -19.67 5.85
C GLN A 191 -25.21 -19.76 6.24
N GLU A 192 -26.05 -18.87 5.73
CA GLU A 192 -27.49 -18.85 6.03
C GLU A 192 -28.26 -19.96 5.33
N LEU A 193 -27.94 -20.22 4.05
CA LEU A 193 -28.65 -21.17 3.18
C LEU A 193 -28.08 -22.60 3.23
N GLY A 194 -26.83 -22.77 3.68
CA GLY A 194 -26.11 -24.05 3.67
C GLY A 194 -25.75 -24.56 2.26
N ARG A 195 -25.92 -23.73 1.21
CA ARG A 195 -25.57 -23.99 -0.19
C ARG A 195 -25.06 -22.72 -0.86
N GLU A 196 -24.43 -22.84 -1.99
CA GLU A 196 -24.04 -21.66 -2.80
C GLU A 196 -25.26 -20.84 -3.20
N PRO A 197 -25.24 -19.51 -3.00
CA PRO A 197 -26.33 -18.64 -3.37
C PRO A 197 -26.40 -18.48 -4.90
N SER A 198 -27.63 -18.35 -5.42
CA SER A 198 -27.83 -18.01 -6.84
C SER A 198 -27.53 -16.53 -7.10
N PRO A 199 -27.24 -16.13 -8.37
CA PRO A 199 -27.06 -14.72 -8.72
C PRO A 199 -28.28 -13.85 -8.36
N GLU A 200 -29.48 -14.42 -8.41
CA GLU A 200 -30.74 -13.75 -8.03
C GLU A 200 -30.80 -13.45 -6.53
N GLU A 201 -30.35 -14.38 -5.71
CA GLU A 201 -30.27 -14.21 -4.24
C GLU A 201 -29.23 -13.17 -3.86
N ILE A 202 -28.06 -13.18 -4.51
CA ILE A 202 -27.01 -12.17 -4.31
C ILE A 202 -27.50 -10.79 -4.75
N ALA A 203 -28.20 -10.71 -5.89
CA ALA A 203 -28.75 -9.45 -6.41
C ALA A 203 -29.77 -8.83 -5.46
N ALA A 204 -30.65 -9.64 -4.87
CA ALA A 204 -31.62 -9.20 -3.87
C ALA A 204 -30.92 -8.62 -2.62
N GLU A 205 -29.91 -9.30 -2.09
CA GLU A 205 -29.18 -8.85 -0.91
C GLU A 205 -28.34 -7.60 -1.19
N MET A 206 -27.74 -7.47 -2.36
CA MET A 206 -26.93 -6.32 -2.77
C MET A 206 -27.78 -5.15 -3.29
N ASN A 207 -29.08 -5.33 -3.48
CA ASN A 207 -29.99 -4.35 -4.06
C ASN A 207 -29.51 -3.83 -5.43
N MET A 208 -29.23 -4.76 -6.34
CA MET A 208 -28.79 -4.46 -7.71
C MET A 208 -29.46 -5.43 -8.73
N PRO A 209 -29.47 -5.09 -10.04
CA PRO A 209 -29.99 -5.97 -11.07
C PRO A 209 -29.20 -7.29 -11.16
N VAL A 210 -29.88 -8.40 -11.48
CA VAL A 210 -29.26 -9.72 -11.61
C VAL A 210 -28.20 -9.74 -12.72
N GLU A 211 -28.47 -9.08 -13.83
CA GLU A 211 -27.52 -8.95 -14.94
C GLU A 211 -26.20 -8.33 -14.48
N ARG A 212 -26.28 -7.32 -13.61
CA ARG A 212 -25.07 -6.68 -13.05
C ARG A 212 -24.27 -7.63 -12.17
N VAL A 213 -24.94 -8.45 -11.37
CA VAL A 213 -24.26 -9.49 -10.56
C VAL A 213 -23.54 -10.49 -11.47
N ARG A 214 -24.18 -10.94 -12.54
CA ARG A 214 -23.57 -11.86 -13.50
C ARG A 214 -22.35 -11.26 -14.21
N GLU A 215 -22.42 -9.99 -14.60
CA GLU A 215 -21.27 -9.25 -15.15
C GLU A 215 -20.11 -9.18 -14.16
N ILE A 216 -20.39 -8.82 -12.91
CA ILE A 216 -19.37 -8.71 -11.86
C ILE A 216 -18.72 -10.06 -11.61
N LEU A 217 -19.49 -11.15 -11.53
CA LEU A 217 -18.97 -12.50 -11.38
C LEU A 217 -18.04 -12.89 -12.53
N LYS A 218 -18.40 -12.53 -13.77
CA LYS A 218 -17.58 -12.78 -14.95
C LYS A 218 -16.26 -11.98 -14.92
N ILE A 219 -16.31 -10.72 -14.52
CA ILE A 219 -15.12 -9.85 -14.40
C ILE A 219 -14.20 -10.32 -13.27
N SER A 220 -14.77 -10.91 -12.21
CA SER A 220 -14.00 -11.35 -11.04
C SER A 220 -13.11 -12.56 -11.30
N GLN A 221 -13.32 -13.29 -12.39
CA GLN A 221 -12.54 -14.46 -12.75
C GLN A 221 -11.07 -14.09 -13.02
N GLU A 222 -10.17 -14.94 -12.55
CA GLU A 222 -8.74 -14.81 -12.85
C GLU A 222 -8.40 -15.52 -14.16
N PRO A 223 -7.40 -15.00 -14.93
CA PRO A 223 -6.94 -15.67 -16.15
C PRO A 223 -6.29 -17.01 -15.82
N VAL A 224 -6.52 -17.98 -16.69
CA VAL A 224 -5.90 -19.30 -16.61
C VAL A 224 -4.57 -19.28 -17.35
N SER A 225 -3.54 -19.93 -16.81
CA SER A 225 -2.22 -20.02 -17.44
C SER A 225 -2.28 -20.90 -18.70
N LEU A 226 -1.64 -20.43 -19.78
CA LEU A 226 -1.44 -21.21 -20.98
C LEU A 226 -0.51 -22.42 -20.79
N GLU A 227 0.32 -22.39 -19.76
CA GLU A 227 1.22 -23.49 -19.39
C GLU A 227 0.54 -24.55 -18.51
N THR A 228 -0.76 -24.42 -18.27
CA THR A 228 -1.49 -25.43 -17.51
C THR A 228 -1.43 -26.77 -18.25
N PRO A 229 -0.91 -27.85 -17.62
CA PRO A 229 -0.81 -29.14 -18.25
C PRO A 229 -2.22 -29.75 -18.50
N ILE A 230 -2.41 -30.38 -19.66
CA ILE A 230 -3.65 -31.04 -20.03
C ILE A 230 -3.37 -32.52 -20.25
N GLY A 231 -4.10 -33.39 -19.56
CA GLY A 231 -3.96 -34.84 -19.64
C GLY A 231 -2.93 -35.40 -18.67
N GLU A 232 -2.65 -36.69 -18.80
CA GLU A 232 -1.69 -37.42 -17.94
C GLU A 232 -0.25 -37.32 -18.44
N GLU A 233 -0.02 -36.84 -19.66
CA GLU A 233 1.31 -36.67 -20.25
C GLU A 233 1.78 -35.21 -20.04
N GLU A 234 2.99 -35.05 -19.50
CA GLU A 234 3.57 -33.74 -19.15
C GLU A 234 3.89 -32.84 -20.36
N ASP A 235 3.73 -33.33 -21.58
CA ASP A 235 4.13 -32.65 -22.82
C ASP A 235 3.02 -31.77 -23.45
N SER A 236 1.80 -31.82 -22.94
CA SER A 236 0.66 -31.07 -23.51
C SER A 236 0.19 -29.97 -22.58
N HIS A 237 0.21 -28.72 -23.06
CA HIS A 237 -0.24 -27.54 -22.34
C HIS A 237 -1.50 -26.93 -22.96
N LEU A 238 -2.29 -26.19 -22.19
CA LEU A 238 -3.50 -25.51 -22.65
C LEU A 238 -3.25 -24.65 -23.90
N GLY A 239 -2.07 -23.99 -23.96
CA GLY A 239 -1.67 -23.14 -25.08
C GLY A 239 -1.60 -23.87 -26.42
N ASP A 240 -1.31 -25.18 -26.43
CA ASP A 240 -1.19 -26.00 -27.65
C ASP A 240 -2.54 -26.22 -28.34
N PHE A 241 -3.65 -26.06 -27.62
CA PHE A 241 -5.01 -26.27 -28.12
C PHE A 241 -5.71 -24.96 -28.53
N ILE A 242 -5.10 -23.80 -28.29
CA ILE A 242 -5.66 -22.50 -28.63
C ILE A 242 -5.26 -22.14 -30.05
N LYS A 243 -6.23 -21.97 -30.96
CA LYS A 243 -5.99 -21.56 -32.34
C LYS A 243 -5.67 -20.07 -32.42
N ASP A 244 -4.75 -19.71 -33.32
CA ASP A 244 -4.52 -18.33 -33.74
C ASP A 244 -5.36 -18.01 -34.97
N ASP A 245 -6.49 -17.36 -34.76
CA ASP A 245 -7.43 -16.99 -35.81
C ASP A 245 -6.96 -15.78 -36.66
N ASN A 246 -5.88 -15.11 -36.27
CA ASN A 246 -5.36 -13.94 -36.97
C ASN A 246 -4.29 -14.27 -38.00
N VAL A 247 -3.76 -15.48 -38.00
CA VAL A 247 -2.79 -15.94 -39.01
C VAL A 247 -3.53 -16.50 -40.23
N PRO A 248 -3.34 -15.90 -41.41
CA PRO A 248 -3.94 -16.43 -42.63
C PRO A 248 -3.39 -17.83 -42.94
N VAL A 249 -4.27 -18.71 -43.43
CA VAL A 249 -3.86 -20.05 -43.86
C VAL A 249 -2.85 -19.91 -45.05
N PRO A 250 -1.83 -20.78 -45.15
CA PRO A 250 -0.83 -20.69 -46.24
C PRO A 250 -1.41 -20.56 -47.63
N ALA A 251 -2.55 -21.20 -47.89
CA ALA A 251 -3.26 -21.11 -49.18
C ALA A 251 -3.79 -19.68 -49.44
N ASP A 252 -4.34 -19.03 -48.43
CA ASP A 252 -4.85 -17.66 -48.54
C ASP A 252 -3.72 -16.67 -48.68
N ALA A 253 -2.61 -16.85 -47.95
CA ALA A 253 -1.41 -16.03 -48.08
C ALA A 253 -0.79 -16.14 -49.48
N ALA A 254 -0.78 -17.33 -50.09
CA ALA A 254 -0.30 -17.54 -51.47
C ALA A 254 -1.22 -16.94 -52.52
N ALA A 255 -2.51 -16.82 -52.25
CA ALA A 255 -3.48 -16.22 -53.19
C ALA A 255 -3.38 -14.70 -53.26
N PHE A 256 -2.76 -14.04 -52.27
CA PHE A 256 -2.50 -12.59 -52.21
C PHE A 256 -1.16 -12.18 -52.86
N THR A 257 -0.33 -13.13 -53.29
CA THR A 257 0.95 -12.88 -53.98
C THR A 257 0.75 -12.98 -55.47
#